data_edf20b9e52c43e7b370e193c84665df1
#
_entry.id   edf20b9e52c43e7b370e193c84665df1
#
_cell.length_a   1.000
_cell.length_b   1.000
_cell.length_c   1.000
_cell.angle_alpha   90.00
_cell.angle_beta   90.00
_cell.angle_gamma   90.00
#
_symmetry.space_group_name_H-M   'P 1'
#
loop_
_entity.id
_entity.type
_entity.pdbx_description
1 polymer ?
#
loop_
_entity_poly.entity_id
_entity_poly.type
_entity_poly.pdbx_seq_one_letter_code
_entity_poly.pdbx_strand_id
1 'polypeptide(L)'
;MNSIPGELYEAASIDGANEWFCFSKIALPLAKPIIAVIALYCAVGKWNSYFNALLYIRDDKYKPLQLVLREILINSSVSPSDLEITNPDMMEQILERMLLTEGMQYAVIFIACAPLLIAFPFVQKYFVQGTMVGSVKG
;
A
#
# COMPACT_ATOMS: atom_id res chain seq x y z
N MET A 1 20.23 -11.67 10.07
CA MET A 1 19.82 -13.06 10.26
C MET A 1 20.07 -13.63 11.65
N ASN A 2 20.40 -12.78 12.63
CA ASN A 2 20.68 -13.22 14.01
C ASN A 2 19.44 -13.45 14.90
N SER A 3 18.25 -13.50 14.33
CA SER A 3 17.00 -13.65 15.09
C SER A 3 16.54 -15.12 15.23
N ILE A 4 17.17 -16.05 14.50
CA ILE A 4 16.88 -17.47 14.61
C ILE A 4 18.01 -18.08 15.47
N PRO A 5 17.69 -18.75 16.60
CA PRO A 5 18.71 -19.38 17.43
C PRO A 5 19.51 -20.41 16.62
N GLY A 6 20.85 -20.32 16.69
CA GLY A 6 21.75 -21.25 15.99
C GLY A 6 21.56 -22.69 16.43
N GLU A 7 21.14 -22.88 17.66
CA GLU A 7 20.85 -24.21 18.27
C GLU A 7 19.86 -25.05 17.47
N LEU A 8 18.88 -24.40 16.77
CA LEU A 8 17.93 -25.10 15.92
C LEU A 8 18.58 -25.71 14.67
N TYR A 9 19.58 -25.00 14.12
CA TYR A 9 20.34 -25.49 12.97
C TYR A 9 21.31 -26.60 13.37
N GLU A 10 21.94 -26.48 14.54
CA GLU A 10 22.83 -27.49 15.08
C GLU A 10 22.07 -28.79 15.37
N ALA A 11 20.90 -28.71 16.02
CA ALA A 11 20.04 -29.86 16.26
C ALA A 11 19.60 -30.54 14.96
N ALA A 12 19.14 -29.76 13.98
CA ALA A 12 18.74 -30.31 12.67
C ALA A 12 19.93 -30.96 11.94
N SER A 13 21.13 -30.40 12.07
CA SER A 13 22.35 -30.96 11.47
C SER A 13 22.72 -32.33 12.09
N ILE A 14 22.56 -32.47 13.42
CA ILE A 14 22.78 -33.72 14.14
C ILE A 14 21.78 -34.78 13.66
N ASP A 15 20.53 -34.39 13.39
CA ASP A 15 19.47 -35.23 12.83
C ASP A 15 19.68 -35.58 11.34
N GLY A 16 20.78 -35.12 10.74
CA GLY A 16 21.11 -35.38 9.33
C GLY A 16 20.30 -34.57 8.32
N ALA A 17 19.69 -33.44 8.77
CA ALA A 17 18.93 -32.56 7.86
C ALA A 17 19.86 -31.85 6.87
N ASN A 18 19.46 -31.86 5.60
CA ASN A 18 20.12 -31.11 4.55
C ASN A 18 19.83 -29.62 4.71
N GLU A 19 20.75 -28.75 4.24
CA GLU A 19 20.59 -27.28 4.26
C GLU A 19 19.26 -26.81 3.66
N TRP A 20 18.80 -27.45 2.58
CA TRP A 20 17.50 -27.16 1.96
C TRP A 20 16.32 -27.50 2.87
N PHE A 21 16.43 -28.55 3.66
CA PHE A 21 15.42 -28.90 4.66
C PHE A 21 15.40 -27.85 5.78
N CYS A 22 16.56 -27.44 6.29
CA CYS A 22 16.68 -26.39 7.30
C CYS A 22 16.10 -25.06 6.81
N PHE A 23 16.38 -24.68 5.56
CA PHE A 23 15.80 -23.48 4.96
C PHE A 23 14.27 -23.56 4.85
N SER A 24 13.74 -24.64 4.27
CA SER A 24 12.31 -24.74 3.95
C SER A 24 11.43 -25.05 5.16
N LYS A 25 11.94 -25.82 6.12
CA LYS A 25 11.15 -26.30 7.28
C LYS A 25 11.41 -25.53 8.57
N ILE A 26 12.57 -24.87 8.70
CA ILE A 26 12.94 -24.11 9.90
C ILE A 26 12.98 -22.63 9.61
N ALA A 27 13.85 -22.17 8.70
CA ALA A 27 14.08 -20.74 8.48
C ALA A 27 12.87 -20.05 7.89
N LEU A 28 12.30 -20.59 6.82
CA LEU A 28 11.20 -19.97 6.09
C LEU A 28 9.92 -19.83 6.93
N PRO A 29 9.47 -20.83 7.71
CA PRO A 29 8.33 -20.68 8.60
C PRO A 29 8.54 -19.63 9.70
N LEU A 30 9.72 -19.60 10.31
CA LEU A 30 10.07 -18.63 11.35
C LEU A 30 10.22 -17.21 10.80
N ALA A 31 10.62 -17.06 9.54
CA ALA A 31 10.74 -15.78 8.87
C ALA A 31 9.41 -15.25 8.30
N LYS A 32 8.32 -15.99 8.31
CA LYS A 32 7.00 -15.58 7.76
C LYS A 32 6.55 -14.19 8.20
N PRO A 33 6.64 -13.79 9.49
CA PRO A 33 6.21 -12.45 9.89
C PRO A 33 7.04 -11.35 9.24
N ILE A 34 8.35 -11.52 9.16
CA ILE A 34 9.28 -10.56 8.54
C ILE A 34 9.02 -10.47 7.04
N ILE A 35 8.82 -11.60 6.37
CA ILE A 35 8.50 -11.67 4.95
C ILE A 35 7.18 -10.94 4.66
N ALA A 36 6.15 -11.14 5.49
CA ALA A 36 4.86 -10.47 5.35
C ALA A 36 4.99 -8.94 5.46
N VAL A 37 5.80 -8.44 6.39
CA VAL A 37 6.06 -6.99 6.55
C VAL A 37 6.79 -6.44 5.33
N ILE A 38 7.85 -7.10 4.86
CA ILE A 38 8.60 -6.68 3.68
C ILE A 38 7.70 -6.69 2.44
N ALA A 39 6.90 -7.74 2.26
CA ALA A 39 5.94 -7.83 1.15
C ALA A 39 4.92 -6.69 1.18
N LEU A 40 4.42 -6.31 2.36
CA LEU A 40 3.54 -5.17 2.53
C LEU A 40 4.23 -3.87 2.11
N TYR A 41 5.44 -3.60 2.59
CA TYR A 41 6.19 -2.41 2.20
C TYR A 41 6.42 -2.34 0.69
N CYS A 42 6.79 -3.44 0.06
CA CYS A 42 6.94 -3.51 -1.39
C CYS A 42 5.61 -3.26 -2.12
N ALA A 43 4.51 -3.84 -1.64
CA ALA A 43 3.19 -3.65 -2.23
C ALA A 43 2.73 -2.19 -2.13
N VAL A 44 2.87 -1.56 -0.95
CA VAL A 44 2.55 -0.15 -0.73
C VAL A 44 3.44 0.75 -1.59
N GLY A 45 4.74 0.47 -1.66
CA GLY A 45 5.66 1.22 -2.50
C GLY A 45 5.31 1.15 -3.98
N LYS A 46 4.91 -0.03 -4.48
CA LYS A 46 4.44 -0.19 -5.85
C LYS A 46 3.08 0.45 -6.09
N TRP A 47 2.18 0.36 -5.13
CA TRP A 47 0.88 1.04 -5.20
C TRP A 47 1.03 2.56 -5.33
N ASN A 48 1.95 3.16 -4.58
CA ASN A 48 2.21 4.60 -4.59
C ASN A 48 3.18 5.07 -5.70
N SER A 49 3.65 4.18 -6.59
CA SER A 49 4.66 4.52 -7.61
C SER A 49 4.10 5.26 -8.83
N TYR A 50 3.19 6.21 -8.63
CA TYR A 50 2.60 7.02 -9.70
C TYR A 50 3.60 7.96 -10.37
N PHE A 51 4.64 8.40 -9.65
CA PHE A 51 5.62 9.37 -10.13
C PHE A 51 6.41 8.85 -11.34
N ASN A 52 6.85 7.61 -11.28
CA ASN A 52 7.55 6.99 -12.41
C ASN A 52 6.61 6.85 -13.63
N ALA A 53 5.35 6.52 -13.40
CA ALA A 53 4.36 6.45 -14.45
C ALA A 53 4.10 7.83 -15.08
N LEU A 54 4.04 8.89 -14.28
CA LEU A 54 3.88 10.26 -14.75
C LEU A 54 5.01 10.69 -15.70
N LEU A 55 6.26 10.25 -15.43
CA LEU A 55 7.42 10.63 -16.24
C LEU A 55 7.57 9.81 -17.53
N TYR A 56 7.24 8.53 -17.48
CA TYR A 56 7.60 7.60 -18.56
C TYR A 56 6.40 7.09 -19.36
N ILE A 57 5.19 7.08 -18.81
CA ILE A 57 4.00 6.56 -19.49
C ILE A 57 3.26 7.69 -20.17
N ARG A 58 3.24 7.67 -21.52
CA ARG A 58 2.53 8.64 -22.37
C ARG A 58 1.16 8.13 -22.83
N ASP A 59 0.97 6.81 -22.83
CA ASP A 59 -0.26 6.18 -23.31
C ASP A 59 -1.23 5.99 -22.14
N ASP A 60 -2.44 6.54 -22.26
CA ASP A 60 -3.48 6.50 -21.25
C ASP A 60 -3.90 5.07 -20.87
N LYS A 61 -3.73 4.13 -21.79
CA LYS A 61 -4.08 2.72 -21.58
C LYS A 61 -3.27 2.04 -20.46
N TYR A 62 -2.05 2.52 -20.21
CA TYR A 62 -1.12 1.91 -19.25
C TYR A 62 -0.95 2.75 -17.98
N LYS A 63 -1.74 3.81 -17.80
CA LYS A 63 -1.69 4.64 -16.59
C LYS A 63 -2.11 3.84 -15.35
N PRO A 64 -1.32 3.83 -14.28
CA PRO A 64 -1.73 3.24 -13.01
C PRO A 64 -2.87 4.04 -12.38
N LEU A 65 -3.70 3.34 -11.59
CA LEU A 65 -4.88 3.93 -10.96
C LEU A 65 -4.56 5.22 -10.19
N GLN A 66 -3.46 5.27 -9.46
CA GLN A 66 -3.04 6.45 -8.69
C GLN A 66 -2.80 7.69 -9.56
N LEU A 67 -2.29 7.51 -10.77
CA LEU A 67 -2.11 8.61 -11.71
C LEU A 67 -3.45 9.12 -12.24
N VAL A 68 -4.37 8.22 -12.57
CA VAL A 68 -5.73 8.58 -13.00
C VAL A 68 -6.49 9.32 -11.90
N LEU A 69 -6.41 8.83 -10.65
CA LEU A 69 -7.04 9.49 -9.50
C LEU A 69 -6.47 10.89 -9.28
N ARG A 70 -5.16 11.08 -9.43
CA ARG A 70 -4.52 12.38 -9.36
C ARG A 70 -4.99 13.32 -10.47
N GLU A 71 -5.11 12.83 -11.70
CA GLU A 71 -5.62 13.63 -12.83
C GLU A 71 -7.06 14.08 -12.58
N ILE A 72 -7.92 13.20 -12.06
CA ILE A 72 -9.29 13.54 -11.66
C ILE A 72 -9.29 14.67 -10.63
N LEU A 73 -8.45 14.58 -9.59
CA LEU A 73 -8.34 15.60 -8.54
C LEU A 73 -7.91 16.96 -9.08
N ILE A 74 -6.92 16.97 -9.98
CA ILE A 74 -6.42 18.20 -10.57
C ILE A 74 -7.45 18.83 -11.50
N ASN A 75 -8.07 18.02 -12.36
CA ASN A 75 -9.06 18.49 -13.32
C ASN A 75 -10.39 18.90 -12.68
N SER A 76 -10.71 18.36 -11.50
CA SER A 76 -11.90 18.74 -10.75
C SER A 76 -11.72 20.00 -9.90
N SER A 77 -10.47 20.42 -9.64
CA SER A 77 -10.22 21.65 -8.91
C SER A 77 -10.62 22.85 -9.77
N VAL A 78 -11.72 23.52 -9.41
CA VAL A 78 -12.16 24.77 -10.04
C VAL A 78 -11.17 25.87 -9.67
N SER A 79 -10.55 26.48 -10.66
CA SER A 79 -9.63 27.60 -10.41
C SER A 79 -10.44 28.84 -10.02
N PRO A 80 -10.11 29.52 -8.92
CA PRO A 80 -10.79 30.77 -8.54
C PRO A 80 -10.74 31.87 -9.62
N SER A 81 -9.76 31.75 -10.54
CA SER A 81 -9.61 32.67 -11.68
C SER A 81 -10.66 32.48 -12.78
N ASP A 82 -11.39 31.39 -12.79
CA ASP A 82 -12.44 31.08 -13.78
C ASP A 82 -13.80 31.63 -13.33
N LEU A 83 -13.87 32.29 -12.16
CA LEU A 83 -15.07 32.82 -11.54
C LEU A 83 -15.28 34.28 -11.91
N GLU A 84 -15.37 34.62 -13.19
CA GLU A 84 -16.01 35.88 -13.61
C GLU A 84 -17.53 35.76 -13.38
N ILE A 85 -17.95 36.10 -12.14
CA ILE A 85 -19.35 36.05 -11.70
C ILE A 85 -20.06 37.24 -12.27
N THR A 86 -20.71 37.07 -13.42
CA THR A 86 -21.48 38.13 -14.05
C THR A 86 -23.01 37.89 -13.95
N ASN A 87 -23.45 36.70 -13.49
CA ASN A 87 -24.86 36.33 -13.51
C ASN A 87 -25.25 35.45 -12.30
N PRO A 88 -26.42 35.71 -11.63
CA PRO A 88 -26.91 34.89 -10.51
C PRO A 88 -27.08 33.40 -10.84
N ASP A 89 -27.53 33.06 -12.04
CA ASP A 89 -27.73 31.71 -12.51
C ASP A 89 -26.40 30.94 -12.63
N MET A 90 -25.28 31.63 -12.84
CA MET A 90 -23.95 31.05 -12.84
C MET A 90 -23.49 30.71 -11.42
N MET A 91 -23.92 31.42 -10.40
CA MET A 91 -23.57 31.18 -9.02
C MET A 91 -24.09 29.80 -8.54
N GLU A 92 -25.32 29.46 -8.90
CA GLU A 92 -25.92 28.15 -8.54
C GLU A 92 -25.15 26.99 -9.20
N GLN A 93 -24.81 27.12 -10.48
CA GLN A 93 -24.01 26.13 -11.21
C GLN A 93 -22.59 25.98 -10.63
N ILE A 94 -21.97 27.07 -10.19
CA ILE A 94 -20.65 27.06 -9.56
C ILE A 94 -20.72 26.34 -8.21
N LEU A 95 -21.74 26.62 -7.40
CA LEU A 95 -21.94 25.98 -6.12
C LEU A 95 -22.17 24.48 -6.27
N GLU A 96 -22.99 24.06 -7.23
CA GLU A 96 -23.21 22.64 -7.54
C GLU A 96 -21.89 21.96 -7.98
N ARG A 97 -21.11 22.60 -8.84
CA ARG A 97 -19.79 22.09 -9.25
C ARG A 97 -18.82 21.98 -8.07
N MET A 98 -18.80 22.93 -7.14
CA MET A 98 -17.96 22.87 -5.95
C MET A 98 -18.35 21.69 -5.05
N LEU A 99 -19.64 21.47 -4.81
CA LEU A 99 -20.13 20.33 -4.02
C LEU A 99 -19.78 18.99 -4.67
N LEU A 100 -19.93 18.89 -5.99
CA LEU A 100 -19.53 17.69 -6.74
C LEU A 100 -18.02 17.46 -6.67
N THR A 101 -17.22 18.52 -6.75
CA THR A 101 -15.75 18.44 -6.64
C THR A 101 -15.31 17.93 -5.27
N GLU A 102 -15.89 18.46 -4.20
CA GLU A 102 -15.61 17.96 -2.84
C GLU A 102 -15.99 16.50 -2.70
N GLY A 103 -17.18 16.09 -3.18
CA GLY A 103 -17.60 14.69 -3.19
C GLY A 103 -16.65 13.78 -3.95
N MET A 104 -16.14 14.23 -5.10
CA MET A 104 -15.15 13.50 -5.90
C MET A 104 -13.82 13.35 -5.17
N GLN A 105 -13.35 14.38 -4.45
CA GLN A 105 -12.11 14.28 -3.66
C GLN A 105 -12.19 13.20 -2.59
N TYR A 106 -13.28 13.14 -1.83
CA TYR A 106 -13.49 12.08 -0.84
C TYR A 106 -13.58 10.69 -1.46
N ALA A 107 -14.29 10.56 -2.59
CA ALA A 107 -14.37 9.30 -3.31
C ALA A 107 -13.00 8.80 -3.80
N VAL A 108 -12.18 9.71 -4.32
CA VAL A 108 -10.81 9.40 -4.78
C VAL A 108 -9.93 8.93 -3.62
N ILE A 109 -9.99 9.60 -2.46
CA ILE A 109 -9.23 9.19 -1.27
C ILE A 109 -9.66 7.80 -0.82
N PHE A 110 -10.98 7.53 -0.79
CA PHE A 110 -11.50 6.23 -0.40
C PHE A 110 -11.02 5.11 -1.35
N ILE A 111 -11.11 5.33 -2.66
CA ILE A 111 -10.65 4.37 -3.68
C ILE A 111 -9.13 4.16 -3.57
N ALA A 112 -8.36 5.22 -3.34
CA ALA A 112 -6.91 5.13 -3.18
C ALA A 112 -6.50 4.32 -1.94
N CYS A 113 -7.25 4.42 -0.84
CA CYS A 113 -6.96 3.72 0.42
C CYS A 113 -7.56 2.31 0.48
N ALA A 114 -8.63 2.02 -0.27
CA ALA A 114 -9.38 0.77 -0.19
C ALA A 114 -8.52 -0.50 -0.27
N PRO A 115 -7.61 -0.67 -1.24
CA PRO A 115 -6.79 -1.88 -1.33
C PRO A 115 -5.83 -2.05 -0.16
N LEU A 116 -5.33 -0.94 0.40
CA LEU A 116 -4.48 -0.98 1.60
C LEU A 116 -5.30 -1.41 2.83
N LEU A 117 -6.51 -0.87 2.99
CA LEU A 117 -7.42 -1.24 4.08
C LEU A 117 -7.82 -2.72 4.01
N ILE A 118 -8.01 -3.26 2.81
CA ILE A 118 -8.31 -4.69 2.59
C ILE A 118 -7.09 -5.56 2.91
N ALA A 119 -5.88 -5.13 2.53
CA ALA A 119 -4.66 -5.88 2.77
C ALA A 119 -4.25 -5.92 4.25
N PHE A 120 -4.58 -4.87 5.02
CA PHE A 120 -4.15 -4.70 6.40
C PHE A 120 -4.51 -5.87 7.33
N PRO A 121 -5.76 -6.39 7.40
CA PRO A 121 -6.11 -7.48 8.29
C PRO A 121 -5.37 -8.78 7.98
N PHE A 122 -4.99 -9.01 6.72
CA PHE A 122 -4.20 -10.19 6.36
C PHE A 122 -2.78 -10.11 6.91
N VAL A 123 -2.18 -8.92 6.90
CA VAL A 123 -0.83 -8.71 7.42
C VAL A 123 -0.80 -8.66 8.94
N GLN A 124 -1.82 -8.06 9.57
CA GLN A 124 -1.96 -7.97 11.02
C GLN A 124 -1.88 -9.34 11.70
N LYS A 125 -2.48 -10.37 11.13
CA LYS A 125 -2.43 -11.74 11.63
C LYS A 125 -0.99 -12.26 11.78
N TYR A 126 -0.12 -11.96 10.83
CA TYR A 126 1.29 -12.37 10.86
C TYR A 126 2.13 -11.50 11.78
N PHE A 127 1.76 -10.22 11.95
CA PHE A 127 2.44 -9.30 12.83
C PHE A 127 2.30 -9.69 14.30
N VAL A 128 1.08 -10.03 14.73
CA VAL A 128 0.81 -10.46 16.11
C VAL A 128 1.57 -11.74 16.46
N GLN A 129 1.68 -12.68 15.53
CA GLN A 129 2.44 -13.90 15.75
C GLN A 129 3.95 -13.68 15.89
N GLY A 130 4.49 -12.68 15.19
CA GLY A 130 5.93 -12.35 15.23
C GLY A 130 6.38 -11.67 16.52
N THR A 131 5.55 -10.84 17.11
CA THR A 131 5.88 -10.12 18.37
C THR A 131 5.90 -11.05 19.59
N MET A 132 5.12 -12.12 19.58
CA MET A 132 5.08 -13.08 20.68
C MET A 132 6.36 -13.93 20.79
N VAL A 133 7.04 -14.20 19.68
CA VAL A 133 8.30 -14.97 19.68
C VAL A 133 9.48 -14.14 20.19
N GLY A 134 9.42 -12.81 20.08
CA GLY A 134 10.47 -11.89 20.57
C GLY A 134 10.36 -11.56 22.06
N SER A 135 9.21 -11.72 22.69
CA SER A 135 8.97 -11.35 24.09
C SER A 135 9.36 -12.41 25.13
N VAL A 136 9.72 -13.61 24.69
CA VAL A 136 10.11 -14.72 25.59
C VAL A 136 11.61 -14.73 25.94
N LYS A 137 12.37 -13.70 25.52
CA LYS A 137 13.72 -13.42 26.00
C LYS A 137 13.68 -12.35 27.10
N GLY A 138 13.09 -12.66 28.23
CA GLY A 138 13.23 -11.99 29.51
C GLY A 138 13.71 -12.95 30.55
#